data_12fd441a73e91948aaeef34521815510
#
_entry.id   12fd441a73e91948aaeef34521815510
#
_cell.length_a   1.000
_cell.length_b   1.000
_cell.length_c   1.000
_cell.angle_alpha   90.00
_cell.angle_beta   90.00
_cell.angle_gamma   90.00
#
_symmetry.space_group_name_H-M   'P 1'
#
loop_
_entity.id
_entity.type
_entity.pdbx_description
1 polymer ?
#
loop_
_entity_poly.entity_id
_entity_poly.type
_entity_poly.pdbx_seq_one_letter_code
_entity_poly.pdbx_strand_id
1 'polypeptide(L)'
;PSKKIGVIIGMEGIMQLEDVNHLQELFDKGVRHAGLTWNEVNKYAAGLSSTTEGLTTLGKDILKRMEKLGMIIDLAHANPRTFNEVFEATSQPLIVSHGNTKALCNHIRNYTDEQLNMIKDRNGVIGICGIAPFISDIEENQTVAYMAAHIDYVAKLIGVDHVGIGFDVCYYLGEGETQNNVEGFQNIGDANNLFNELQKLGYSDDDIEKIKYKNFFRVFKEILK
;
A
#
# COMPACT_ATOMS: atom_id res chain seq x y z
N PRO A 1 21.40 -19.63 1.57
CA PRO A 1 20.66 -18.42 1.30
C PRO A 1 21.48 -17.54 0.36
N SER A 2 20.94 -17.19 -0.83
CA SER A 2 21.60 -16.25 -1.72
C SER A 2 21.63 -14.87 -1.07
N LYS A 3 22.78 -14.17 -1.14
CA LYS A 3 22.87 -12.76 -0.70
C LYS A 3 22.26 -11.79 -1.73
N LYS A 4 21.22 -12.22 -2.46
CA LYS A 4 20.57 -11.42 -3.50
C LYS A 4 19.39 -10.67 -2.92
N ILE A 5 19.24 -9.42 -3.34
CA ILE A 5 18.05 -8.59 -3.06
C ILE A 5 17.01 -8.93 -4.12
N GLY A 6 15.77 -9.25 -3.69
CA GLY A 6 14.62 -9.40 -4.58
C GLY A 6 14.00 -8.03 -4.89
N VAL A 7 13.65 -7.80 -6.14
CA VAL A 7 12.99 -6.57 -6.59
C VAL A 7 11.70 -6.94 -7.32
N ILE A 8 10.60 -6.29 -6.99
CA ILE A 8 9.35 -6.33 -7.74
C ILE A 8 9.18 -4.98 -8.43
N ILE A 9 9.11 -5.00 -9.77
CA ILE A 9 8.88 -3.78 -10.54
C ILE A 9 7.38 -3.49 -10.52
N GLY A 10 7.03 -2.29 -10.10
CA GLY A 10 5.65 -1.83 -9.99
C GLY A 10 5.40 -0.51 -10.70
N MET A 11 4.12 -0.19 -10.92
CA MET A 11 3.65 1.08 -11.44
C MET A 11 2.67 1.71 -10.44
N GLU A 12 2.95 2.92 -10.03
CA GLU A 12 2.05 3.74 -9.22
C GLU A 12 1.19 4.60 -10.16
N GLY A 13 0.01 4.06 -10.49
CA GLY A 13 -0.84 4.57 -11.56
C GLY A 13 -0.46 4.07 -12.95
N ILE A 14 -1.48 3.76 -13.75
CA ILE A 14 -1.35 3.21 -15.10
C ILE A 14 -1.89 4.16 -16.18
N MET A 15 -1.95 5.46 -15.91
CA MET A 15 -2.50 6.45 -16.84
C MET A 15 -1.83 6.42 -18.22
N GLN A 16 -0.57 6.01 -18.29
CA GLN A 16 0.25 5.95 -19.51
C GLN A 16 -0.05 4.71 -20.38
N LEU A 17 -0.76 3.71 -19.86
CA LEU A 17 -1.13 2.56 -20.67
C LEU A 17 -2.09 2.99 -21.79
N GLU A 18 -1.80 2.62 -23.03
CA GLU A 18 -2.66 2.91 -24.16
C GLU A 18 -3.90 2.02 -24.15
N ASP A 19 -3.70 0.72 -23.96
CA ASP A 19 -4.75 -0.29 -23.90
C ASP A 19 -4.36 -1.50 -23.03
N VAL A 20 -5.22 -2.51 -23.00
CA VAL A 20 -5.03 -3.77 -22.26
C VAL A 20 -3.85 -4.59 -22.79
N ASN A 21 -3.49 -4.48 -24.09
CA ASN A 21 -2.38 -5.24 -24.66
C ASN A 21 -1.04 -4.67 -24.20
N HIS A 22 -0.94 -3.35 -24.04
CA HIS A 22 0.26 -2.71 -23.49
C HIS A 22 0.61 -3.24 -22.07
N LEU A 23 -0.39 -3.62 -21.27
CA LEU A 23 -0.14 -4.28 -19.99
C LEU A 23 0.61 -5.62 -20.14
N GLN A 24 0.31 -6.40 -21.19
CA GLN A 24 1.06 -7.64 -21.48
C GLN A 24 2.52 -7.35 -21.78
N GLU A 25 2.82 -6.33 -22.59
CA GLU A 25 4.20 -5.96 -22.91
C GLU A 25 4.99 -5.57 -21.67
N LEU A 26 4.38 -4.82 -20.76
CA LEU A 26 4.99 -4.46 -19.48
C LEU A 26 5.23 -5.68 -18.59
N PHE A 27 4.27 -6.61 -18.55
CA PHE A 27 4.43 -7.87 -17.83
C PHE A 27 5.61 -8.69 -18.40
N ASP A 28 5.73 -8.78 -19.70
CA ASP A 28 6.84 -9.48 -20.39
C ASP A 28 8.20 -8.83 -20.09
N LYS A 29 8.23 -7.51 -19.85
CA LYS A 29 9.41 -6.75 -19.41
C LYS A 29 9.69 -6.86 -17.91
N GLY A 30 8.86 -7.56 -17.14
CA GLY A 30 9.09 -7.84 -15.72
C GLY A 30 8.25 -7.05 -14.72
N VAL A 31 7.32 -6.20 -15.17
CA VAL A 31 6.37 -5.52 -14.27
C VAL A 31 5.44 -6.56 -13.64
N ARG A 32 5.25 -6.52 -12.33
CA ARG A 32 4.45 -7.49 -11.57
C ARG A 32 3.41 -6.86 -10.65
N HIS A 33 3.41 -5.56 -10.51
CA HIS A 33 2.57 -4.81 -9.58
C HIS A 33 2.07 -3.54 -10.26
N ALA A 34 0.79 -3.19 -10.05
CA ALA A 34 0.28 -1.90 -10.48
C ALA A 34 -0.94 -1.44 -9.65
N GLY A 35 -0.98 -0.14 -9.36
CA GLY A 35 -2.19 0.60 -8.99
C GLY A 35 -2.86 1.19 -10.23
N LEU A 36 -4.20 1.31 -10.24
CA LEU A 36 -4.91 1.93 -11.37
C LEU A 36 -4.70 3.44 -11.46
N THR A 37 -4.49 4.09 -10.33
CA THR A 37 -4.38 5.56 -10.20
C THR A 37 -3.19 5.94 -9.34
N TRP A 38 -2.67 7.13 -9.55
CA TRP A 38 -2.11 7.97 -8.49
C TRP A 38 -3.25 8.85 -7.95
N ASN A 39 -3.11 10.15 -7.79
CA ASN A 39 -4.19 10.99 -7.26
C ASN A 39 -5.22 11.44 -8.32
N GLU A 40 -4.88 11.38 -9.59
CA GLU A 40 -5.70 11.87 -10.70
C GLU A 40 -6.88 10.94 -11.04
N VAL A 41 -7.83 11.49 -11.80
CA VAL A 41 -8.80 10.70 -12.58
C VAL A 41 -8.17 10.38 -13.92
N ASN A 42 -8.21 9.11 -14.31
CA ASN A 42 -7.74 8.66 -15.60
C ASN A 42 -8.77 7.77 -16.30
N LYS A 43 -8.48 7.29 -17.50
CA LYS A 43 -9.43 6.49 -18.30
C LYS A 43 -9.77 5.12 -17.69
N TYR A 44 -9.09 4.70 -16.64
CA TYR A 44 -9.31 3.40 -15.98
C TYR A 44 -10.04 3.53 -14.64
N ALA A 45 -9.71 4.55 -13.86
CA ALA A 45 -10.28 4.74 -12.53
C ALA A 45 -10.07 6.17 -12.02
N ALA A 46 -10.64 6.47 -10.86
CA ALA A 46 -10.45 7.73 -10.16
C ALA A 46 -9.60 7.55 -8.90
N GLY A 47 -8.57 8.39 -8.80
CA GLY A 47 -7.80 8.60 -7.58
C GLY A 47 -8.47 9.61 -6.65
N LEU A 48 -7.73 10.09 -5.67
CA LEU A 48 -8.24 10.94 -4.58
C LEU A 48 -8.66 12.35 -5.00
N SER A 49 -8.33 12.79 -6.22
CA SER A 49 -8.78 14.09 -6.76
C SER A 49 -10.28 14.11 -7.10
N SER A 50 -10.96 12.98 -7.12
CA SER A 50 -12.41 12.87 -7.32
C SER A 50 -13.08 12.09 -6.20
N THR A 51 -14.28 12.56 -5.79
CA THR A 51 -15.14 11.86 -4.81
C THR A 51 -16.35 11.19 -5.46
N THR A 52 -16.57 11.41 -6.75
CA THR A 52 -17.79 10.97 -7.47
C THR A 52 -17.53 9.93 -8.55
N GLU A 53 -16.34 9.93 -9.13
CA GLU A 53 -15.93 8.97 -10.16
C GLU A 53 -15.29 7.73 -9.53
N GLY A 54 -15.29 6.62 -10.25
CA GLY A 54 -14.79 5.33 -9.78
C GLY A 54 -14.14 4.52 -10.89
N LEU A 55 -14.31 3.21 -10.85
CA LEU A 55 -13.76 2.25 -11.81
C LEU A 55 -14.54 2.31 -13.14
N THR A 56 -13.85 2.50 -14.25
CA THR A 56 -14.45 2.50 -15.58
C THR A 56 -14.57 1.07 -16.16
N THR A 57 -15.27 0.95 -17.31
CA THR A 57 -15.31 -0.32 -18.06
C THR A 57 -13.90 -0.76 -18.48
N LEU A 58 -13.07 0.17 -18.95
CA LEU A 58 -11.67 -0.12 -19.30
C LEU A 58 -10.85 -0.56 -18.08
N GLY A 59 -11.11 0.06 -16.92
CA GLY A 59 -10.49 -0.36 -15.65
C GLY A 59 -10.84 -1.79 -15.27
N LYS A 60 -12.10 -2.20 -15.45
CA LYS A 60 -12.53 -3.59 -15.24
C LYS A 60 -11.81 -4.59 -16.16
N ASP A 61 -11.58 -4.21 -17.42
CA ASP A 61 -10.87 -5.07 -18.36
C ASP A 61 -9.38 -5.19 -18.02
N ILE A 62 -8.75 -4.10 -17.55
CA ILE A 62 -7.38 -4.12 -17.01
C ILE A 62 -7.29 -5.05 -15.80
N LEU A 63 -8.20 -4.94 -14.82
CA LEU A 63 -8.20 -5.80 -13.63
C LEU A 63 -8.30 -7.28 -13.99
N LYS A 64 -9.20 -7.65 -14.89
CA LYS A 64 -9.30 -9.03 -15.41
C LYS A 64 -7.99 -9.50 -16.05
N ARG A 65 -7.32 -8.61 -16.78
CA ARG A 65 -6.03 -8.92 -17.39
C ARG A 65 -4.94 -9.10 -16.33
N MET A 66 -4.89 -8.23 -15.31
CA MET A 66 -3.95 -8.34 -14.19
C MET A 66 -4.12 -9.68 -13.45
N GLU A 67 -5.35 -10.08 -13.11
CA GLU A 67 -5.62 -11.36 -12.46
C GLU A 67 -5.18 -12.56 -13.34
N LYS A 68 -5.47 -12.50 -14.64
CA LYS A 68 -5.06 -13.55 -15.60
C LYS A 68 -3.54 -13.69 -15.69
N LEU A 69 -2.81 -12.59 -15.65
CA LEU A 69 -1.35 -12.55 -15.69
C LEU A 69 -0.71 -12.93 -14.36
N GLY A 70 -1.45 -12.89 -13.26
CA GLY A 70 -0.91 -13.03 -11.91
C GLY A 70 -0.12 -11.77 -11.51
N MET A 71 -0.67 -10.59 -11.76
CA MET A 71 -0.11 -9.31 -11.30
C MET A 71 -0.75 -8.89 -9.99
N ILE A 72 0.03 -8.23 -9.15
CA ILE A 72 -0.42 -7.65 -7.88
C ILE A 72 -1.25 -6.40 -8.19
N ILE A 73 -2.47 -6.33 -7.64
CA ILE A 73 -3.37 -5.18 -7.72
C ILE A 73 -3.22 -4.37 -6.44
N ASP A 74 -2.88 -3.09 -6.60
CA ASP A 74 -2.66 -2.16 -5.50
C ASP A 74 -3.78 -1.12 -5.43
N LEU A 75 -4.30 -0.92 -4.23
CA LEU A 75 -5.35 0.04 -3.92
C LEU A 75 -4.83 1.34 -3.30
N ALA A 76 -3.51 1.50 -3.18
CA ALA A 76 -2.93 2.79 -2.81
C ALA A 76 -3.41 3.86 -3.80
N HIS A 77 -3.71 5.07 -3.30
CA HIS A 77 -4.27 6.21 -4.03
C HIS A 77 -5.68 6.05 -4.61
N ALA A 78 -6.28 4.85 -4.60
CA ALA A 78 -7.67 4.70 -5.02
C ALA A 78 -8.60 5.52 -4.10
N ASN A 79 -9.54 6.28 -4.70
CA ASN A 79 -10.58 6.90 -3.89
C ASN A 79 -11.53 5.83 -3.33
N PRO A 80 -12.38 6.15 -2.33
CA PRO A 80 -13.23 5.14 -1.69
C PRO A 80 -14.16 4.40 -2.67
N ARG A 81 -14.64 5.06 -3.72
CA ARG A 81 -15.48 4.44 -4.72
C ARG A 81 -14.70 3.46 -5.60
N THR A 82 -13.54 3.87 -6.11
CA THR A 82 -12.65 2.99 -6.87
C THR A 82 -12.21 1.80 -6.03
N PHE A 83 -11.87 2.01 -4.76
CA PHE A 83 -11.50 0.95 -3.83
C PHE A 83 -12.58 -0.13 -3.75
N ASN A 84 -13.84 0.27 -3.48
CA ASN A 84 -14.96 -0.65 -3.37
C ASN A 84 -15.25 -1.37 -4.71
N GLU A 85 -15.26 -0.63 -5.82
CA GLU A 85 -15.55 -1.20 -7.14
C GLU A 85 -14.43 -2.16 -7.62
N VAL A 86 -13.15 -1.92 -7.27
CA VAL A 86 -12.04 -2.87 -7.51
C VAL A 86 -12.21 -4.12 -6.65
N PHE A 87 -12.56 -3.96 -5.38
CA PHE A 87 -12.84 -5.08 -4.49
C PHE A 87 -13.94 -5.99 -5.04
N GLU A 88 -15.03 -5.40 -5.57
CA GLU A 88 -16.13 -6.15 -6.16
C GLU A 88 -15.76 -6.82 -7.50
N ALA A 89 -14.89 -6.19 -8.29
CA ALA A 89 -14.53 -6.63 -9.63
C ALA A 89 -13.44 -7.71 -9.67
N THR A 90 -12.78 -8.00 -8.55
CA THR A 90 -11.64 -8.91 -8.45
C THR A 90 -11.87 -10.03 -7.45
N SER A 91 -11.07 -11.11 -7.52
CA SER A 91 -11.16 -12.24 -6.61
C SER A 91 -9.86 -12.58 -5.88
N GLN A 92 -8.72 -12.15 -6.41
CA GLN A 92 -7.41 -12.39 -5.80
C GLN A 92 -7.17 -11.52 -4.55
N PRO A 93 -6.16 -11.83 -3.72
CA PRO A 93 -5.71 -10.93 -2.67
C PRO A 93 -5.39 -9.53 -3.21
N LEU A 94 -5.74 -8.50 -2.44
CA LEU A 94 -5.49 -7.10 -2.76
C LEU A 94 -4.47 -6.53 -1.78
N ILE A 95 -3.67 -5.57 -2.24
CA ILE A 95 -2.79 -4.84 -1.33
C ILE A 95 -3.15 -3.36 -1.29
N VAL A 96 -2.78 -2.72 -0.20
CA VAL A 96 -2.49 -1.30 -0.12
C VAL A 96 -1.00 -1.21 0.14
N SER A 97 -0.22 -0.84 -0.90
CA SER A 97 1.24 -0.81 -0.77
C SER A 97 1.70 0.17 0.30
N HIS A 98 1.02 1.32 0.43
CA HIS A 98 1.28 2.34 1.43
C HIS A 98 0.02 3.13 1.80
N GLY A 99 -0.20 3.32 3.10
CA GLY A 99 -1.34 4.06 3.67
C GLY A 99 -1.46 3.83 5.17
N ASN A 100 -2.40 4.50 5.81
CA ASN A 100 -2.56 4.45 7.26
C ASN A 100 -4.04 4.30 7.64
N THR A 101 -4.37 4.28 8.95
CA THR A 101 -5.76 4.22 9.40
C THR A 101 -6.35 5.61 9.65
N LYS A 102 -7.60 5.83 9.23
CA LYS A 102 -8.35 7.05 9.52
C LYS A 102 -8.70 7.20 10.99
N ALA A 103 -8.74 6.12 11.73
CA ALA A 103 -9.07 6.14 13.16
C ALA A 103 -8.07 6.97 13.98
N LEU A 104 -6.80 7.01 13.59
CA LEU A 104 -5.76 7.79 14.26
C LEU A 104 -5.47 9.13 13.59
N CYS A 105 -5.66 9.23 12.26
CA CYS A 105 -5.50 10.47 11.51
C CYS A 105 -6.50 10.49 10.37
N ASN A 106 -7.49 11.43 10.43
CA ASN A 106 -8.56 11.51 9.42
C ASN A 106 -8.09 12.18 8.12
N HIS A 107 -6.98 11.74 7.60
CA HIS A 107 -6.44 12.22 6.33
C HIS A 107 -7.09 11.50 5.14
N ILE A 108 -7.21 12.17 3.97
CA ILE A 108 -7.84 11.61 2.76
C ILE A 108 -7.11 10.37 2.24
N ARG A 109 -5.79 10.26 2.46
CA ARG A 109 -4.93 9.15 2.08
C ARG A 109 -5.12 7.90 2.95
N ASN A 110 -5.77 8.02 4.10
CA ASN A 110 -5.92 6.95 5.08
C ASN A 110 -7.21 6.17 4.86
N TYR A 111 -7.26 4.94 5.37
CA TYR A 111 -8.31 3.96 5.15
C TYR A 111 -9.24 3.85 6.35
N THR A 112 -10.53 3.65 6.08
CA THR A 112 -11.54 3.38 7.12
C THR A 112 -11.43 1.95 7.62
N ASP A 113 -12.02 1.67 8.78
CA ASP A 113 -12.07 0.32 9.35
C ASP A 113 -12.77 -0.67 8.42
N GLU A 114 -13.80 -0.22 7.68
CA GLU A 114 -14.48 -1.03 6.67
C GLU A 114 -13.53 -1.44 5.54
N GLN A 115 -12.75 -0.48 5.00
CA GLN A 115 -11.77 -0.76 3.96
C GLN A 115 -10.65 -1.69 4.45
N LEU A 116 -10.20 -1.53 5.69
CA LEU A 116 -9.21 -2.42 6.31
C LEU A 116 -9.76 -3.85 6.45
N ASN A 117 -11.02 -4.00 6.88
CA ASN A 117 -11.67 -5.32 6.93
C ASN A 117 -11.82 -5.94 5.52
N MET A 118 -12.13 -5.15 4.49
CA MET A 118 -12.17 -5.64 3.11
C MET A 118 -10.79 -6.19 2.66
N ILE A 119 -9.68 -5.56 3.04
CA ILE A 119 -8.32 -6.08 2.77
C ILE A 119 -8.11 -7.43 3.46
N LYS A 120 -8.50 -7.57 4.73
CA LYS A 120 -8.47 -8.84 5.45
C LYS A 120 -9.30 -9.92 4.75
N ASP A 121 -10.55 -9.59 4.36
CA ASP A 121 -11.49 -10.54 3.74
C ASP A 121 -10.96 -11.09 2.41
N ARG A 122 -10.06 -10.36 1.76
CA ARG A 122 -9.32 -10.79 0.56
C ARG A 122 -7.95 -11.39 0.85
N ASN A 123 -7.66 -11.76 2.10
CA ASN A 123 -6.34 -12.28 2.50
C ASN A 123 -5.19 -11.33 2.10
N GLY A 124 -5.48 -10.03 2.00
CA GLY A 124 -4.57 -8.99 1.57
C GLY A 124 -3.65 -8.47 2.67
N VAL A 125 -2.98 -7.36 2.38
CA VAL A 125 -2.08 -6.67 3.31
C VAL A 125 -2.05 -5.17 3.04
N ILE A 126 -1.99 -4.37 4.12
CA ILE A 126 -1.73 -2.93 4.05
C ILE A 126 -0.33 -2.62 4.58
N GLY A 127 0.46 -1.85 3.83
CA GLY A 127 1.74 -1.30 4.27
C GLY A 127 1.55 0.05 4.94
N ILE A 128 2.03 0.20 6.17
CA ILE A 128 1.95 1.46 6.90
C ILE A 128 3.01 2.43 6.38
N CYS A 129 2.55 3.63 6.02
CA CYS A 129 3.31 4.72 5.40
C CYS A 129 3.98 5.60 6.46
N GLY A 130 5.18 6.11 6.16
CA GLY A 130 5.97 6.98 7.06
C GLY A 130 5.82 8.48 6.82
N ILE A 131 4.88 8.91 5.97
CA ILE A 131 4.66 10.33 5.65
C ILE A 131 3.92 11.03 6.80
N ALA A 132 4.55 12.00 7.41
CA ALA A 132 4.13 12.63 8.66
C ALA A 132 2.69 13.17 8.67
N PRO A 133 2.20 13.91 7.64
CA PRO A 133 0.80 14.37 7.59
C PRO A 133 -0.24 13.22 7.54
N PHE A 134 0.15 11.99 7.16
CA PHE A 134 -0.76 10.85 7.14
C PHE A 134 -0.76 10.10 8.48
N ILE A 135 0.25 10.38 9.31
CA ILE A 135 0.40 9.80 10.65
C ILE A 135 -0.41 10.61 11.68
N SER A 136 -0.32 11.93 11.67
CA SER A 136 -1.06 12.77 12.62
C SER A 136 -1.27 14.20 12.10
N ASP A 137 -2.43 14.78 12.45
CA ASP A 137 -2.71 16.22 12.28
C ASP A 137 -1.98 17.07 13.33
N ILE A 138 -1.43 16.44 14.37
CA ILE A 138 -0.70 17.08 15.46
C ILE A 138 0.79 16.85 15.24
N GLU A 139 1.56 17.92 15.03
CA GLU A 139 2.98 17.86 14.66
C GLU A 139 3.82 17.07 15.68
N GLU A 140 3.57 17.24 16.98
CA GLU A 140 4.27 16.53 18.05
C GLU A 140 4.05 15.01 18.02
N ASN A 141 3.00 14.55 17.34
CA ASN A 141 2.69 13.14 17.15
C ASN A 141 3.24 12.58 15.83
N GLN A 142 3.86 13.39 14.97
CA GLN A 142 4.45 12.95 13.71
C GLN A 142 5.78 12.22 13.96
N THR A 143 5.74 11.12 14.69
CA THR A 143 6.89 10.37 15.19
C THR A 143 6.83 8.90 14.77
N VAL A 144 7.99 8.23 14.79
CA VAL A 144 8.07 6.78 14.56
C VAL A 144 7.26 5.98 15.59
N ALA A 145 7.09 6.49 16.81
CA ALA A 145 6.26 5.87 17.84
C ALA A 145 4.77 5.92 17.45
N TYR A 146 4.32 7.03 16.89
CA TYR A 146 2.93 7.15 16.43
C TYR A 146 2.69 6.36 15.12
N MET A 147 3.71 6.23 14.27
CA MET A 147 3.67 5.29 13.14
C MET A 147 3.50 3.84 13.63
N ALA A 148 4.20 3.44 14.70
CA ALA A 148 3.99 2.14 15.34
C ALA A 148 2.57 1.98 15.90
N ALA A 149 1.93 3.06 16.39
CA ALA A 149 0.54 3.04 16.83
C ALA A 149 -0.44 2.77 15.68
N HIS A 150 -0.18 3.24 14.46
CA HIS A 150 -0.96 2.88 13.27
C HIS A 150 -0.86 1.38 12.96
N ILE A 151 0.34 0.79 13.06
CA ILE A 151 0.53 -0.65 12.91
C ILE A 151 -0.24 -1.42 13.98
N ASP A 152 -0.12 -1.01 15.23
CA ASP A 152 -0.80 -1.63 16.37
C ASP A 152 -2.33 -1.58 16.24
N TYR A 153 -2.87 -0.43 15.82
CA TYR A 153 -4.30 -0.28 15.57
C TYR A 153 -4.78 -1.26 14.49
N VAL A 154 -4.11 -1.26 13.33
CA VAL A 154 -4.48 -2.14 12.22
C VAL A 154 -4.32 -3.61 12.61
N ALA A 155 -3.23 -3.99 13.28
CA ALA A 155 -3.02 -5.36 13.74
C ALA A 155 -4.08 -5.83 14.74
N LYS A 156 -4.56 -4.95 15.64
CA LYS A 156 -5.66 -5.25 16.56
C LYS A 156 -7.00 -5.37 15.85
N LEU A 157 -7.24 -4.57 14.81
CA LEU A 157 -8.49 -4.55 14.07
C LEU A 157 -8.63 -5.76 13.14
N ILE A 158 -7.61 -6.04 12.31
CA ILE A 158 -7.69 -7.02 11.22
C ILE A 158 -6.73 -8.21 11.37
N GLY A 159 -5.88 -8.20 12.37
CA GLY A 159 -4.86 -9.23 12.62
C GLY A 159 -3.49 -8.85 12.10
N VAL A 160 -2.45 -9.30 12.82
CA VAL A 160 -1.04 -9.01 12.49
C VAL A 160 -0.63 -9.53 11.12
N ASP A 161 -1.30 -10.55 10.59
CA ASP A 161 -1.01 -11.17 9.28
C ASP A 161 -1.40 -10.27 8.08
N HIS A 162 -2.13 -9.17 8.33
CA HIS A 162 -2.65 -8.28 7.29
C HIS A 162 -2.02 -6.88 7.31
N VAL A 163 -1.02 -6.64 8.15
CA VAL A 163 -0.28 -5.37 8.22
C VAL A 163 1.18 -5.58 7.87
N GLY A 164 1.77 -4.61 7.18
CA GLY A 164 3.17 -4.62 6.75
C GLY A 164 3.75 -3.22 6.69
N ILE A 165 4.88 -3.10 6.02
CA ILE A 165 5.62 -1.86 5.85
C ILE A 165 5.45 -1.34 4.42
N GLY A 166 5.03 -0.07 4.29
CA GLY A 166 4.92 0.67 3.04
C GLY A 166 5.48 2.07 3.22
N PHE A 167 6.76 2.20 3.51
CA PHE A 167 7.39 3.42 4.01
C PHE A 167 7.19 4.65 3.12
N ASP A 168 7.16 4.49 1.80
CA ASP A 168 7.03 5.58 0.84
C ASP A 168 8.12 6.65 1.00
N VAL A 169 9.37 6.22 1.15
CA VAL A 169 10.51 7.09 1.41
C VAL A 169 11.11 7.59 0.10
N CYS A 170 11.10 8.91 -0.10
CA CYS A 170 11.52 9.56 -1.34
C CYS A 170 12.74 10.49 -1.16
N TYR A 171 13.59 10.28 -0.16
CA TYR A 171 14.74 11.17 0.18
C TYR A 171 15.71 11.43 -0.99
N TYR A 172 15.65 10.62 -2.04
CA TYR A 172 16.47 10.77 -3.24
C TYR A 172 15.93 11.81 -4.24
N LEU A 173 14.73 12.35 -4.04
CA LEU A 173 14.12 13.34 -4.92
C LEU A 173 14.67 14.76 -4.71
N GLY A 174 15.51 14.97 -3.68
CA GLY A 174 16.25 16.21 -3.46
C GLY A 174 15.57 17.24 -2.55
N GLU A 175 16.30 18.34 -2.23
CA GLU A 175 15.81 19.44 -1.41
C GLU A 175 14.65 20.16 -2.10
N GLY A 176 13.46 20.17 -1.49
CA GLY A 176 12.28 20.89 -1.97
C GLY A 176 11.12 19.99 -2.40
N GLU A 177 11.33 18.73 -2.70
CA GLU A 177 10.26 17.75 -2.71
C GLU A 177 10.17 17.17 -1.31
N THR A 178 9.23 17.65 -0.56
CA THR A 178 9.15 17.54 0.88
C THR A 178 9.11 16.10 1.33
N GLN A 179 10.21 15.65 1.88
CA GLN A 179 10.20 14.46 2.71
C GLN A 179 9.65 14.84 4.07
N ASN A 180 8.34 14.83 4.15
CA ASN A 180 7.65 14.97 5.42
C ASN A 180 7.60 13.58 6.10
N ASN A 181 8.77 12.96 6.30
CA ASN A 181 8.85 11.74 7.09
C ASN A 181 8.71 12.06 8.57
N VAL A 182 8.20 11.08 9.31
CA VAL A 182 8.04 11.23 10.77
C VAL A 182 9.38 11.37 11.49
N GLU A 183 9.39 12.05 12.63
CA GLU A 183 10.56 12.12 13.51
C GLU A 183 11.01 10.70 13.91
N GLY A 184 12.33 10.46 13.84
CA GLY A 184 12.93 9.17 14.10
C GLY A 184 12.93 8.20 12.92
N PHE A 185 12.38 8.60 11.73
CA PHE A 185 12.43 7.84 10.51
C PHE A 185 12.61 8.78 9.29
N GLN A 186 13.84 9.14 8.99
CA GLN A 186 14.17 10.06 7.88
C GLN A 186 14.58 9.33 6.60
N ASN A 187 15.05 8.11 6.71
CA ASN A 187 15.46 7.28 5.60
C ASN A 187 15.38 5.79 5.97
N ILE A 188 15.55 4.91 4.99
CA ILE A 188 15.40 3.46 5.19
C ILE A 188 16.37 2.87 6.23
N GLY A 189 17.50 3.53 6.49
CA GLY A 189 18.45 3.13 7.54
C GLY A 189 17.86 3.21 8.94
N ASP A 190 16.85 4.06 9.13
CA ASP A 190 16.18 4.28 10.41
C ASP A 190 15.06 3.26 10.69
N ALA A 191 14.81 2.30 9.79
CA ALA A 191 13.72 1.34 9.90
C ALA A 191 13.71 0.55 11.22
N ASN A 192 14.89 0.31 11.83
CA ASN A 192 14.98 -0.35 13.12
C ASN A 192 14.34 0.45 14.26
N ASN A 193 14.23 1.76 14.16
CA ASN A 193 13.56 2.57 15.16
C ASN A 193 12.08 2.19 15.27
N LEU A 194 11.41 1.96 14.14
CA LEU A 194 10.03 1.47 14.12
C LEU A 194 9.89 0.09 14.77
N PHE A 195 10.80 -0.82 14.46
CA PHE A 195 10.75 -2.17 15.04
C PHE A 195 11.01 -2.18 16.55
N ASN A 196 11.86 -1.26 17.04
CA ASN A 196 12.06 -1.06 18.47
C ASN A 196 10.77 -0.54 19.16
N GLU A 197 10.01 0.35 18.50
CA GLU A 197 8.71 0.79 19.03
C GLU A 197 7.69 -0.37 19.07
N LEU A 198 7.65 -1.23 18.06
CA LEU A 198 6.80 -2.43 18.10
C LEU A 198 7.18 -3.39 19.23
N GLN A 199 8.47 -3.57 19.51
CA GLN A 199 8.92 -4.35 20.67
C GLN A 199 8.45 -3.74 21.99
N LYS A 200 8.49 -2.41 22.14
CA LYS A 200 7.96 -1.71 23.32
C LYS A 200 6.45 -1.92 23.49
N LEU A 201 5.71 -2.06 22.37
CA LEU A 201 4.27 -2.37 22.36
C LEU A 201 3.98 -3.85 22.66
N GLY A 202 5.01 -4.70 22.80
CA GLY A 202 4.87 -6.10 23.16
C GLY A 202 4.76 -7.08 21.99
N TYR A 203 5.02 -6.64 20.75
CA TYR A 203 5.07 -7.54 19.59
C TYR A 203 6.25 -8.53 19.73
N SER A 204 5.97 -9.81 19.44
CA SER A 204 7.02 -10.83 19.37
C SER A 204 7.94 -10.65 18.16
N ASP A 205 9.12 -11.24 18.20
CA ASP A 205 10.03 -11.21 17.05
C ASP A 205 9.38 -11.83 15.79
N ASP A 206 8.54 -12.87 15.95
CA ASP A 206 7.81 -13.47 14.82
C ASP A 206 6.77 -12.52 14.23
N ASP A 207 6.02 -11.80 15.08
CA ASP A 207 5.08 -10.77 14.60
C ASP A 207 5.80 -9.63 13.88
N ILE A 208 6.94 -9.19 14.40
CA ILE A 208 7.77 -8.17 13.77
C ILE A 208 8.31 -8.66 12.42
N GLU A 209 8.72 -9.91 12.29
CA GLU A 209 9.11 -10.46 10.98
C GLU A 209 7.94 -10.57 10.01
N LYS A 210 6.71 -10.88 10.48
CA LYS A 210 5.51 -10.83 9.66
C LYS A 210 5.29 -9.43 9.11
N ILE A 211 5.33 -8.42 9.96
CA ILE A 211 5.16 -7.00 9.60
C ILE A 211 6.29 -6.55 8.64
N LYS A 212 7.55 -6.93 8.92
CA LYS A 212 8.70 -6.54 8.09
C LYS A 212 8.61 -7.01 6.65
N TYR A 213 8.20 -8.27 6.41
CA TYR A 213 8.21 -8.82 5.05
C TYR A 213 7.32 -10.05 4.83
N LYS A 214 7.07 -10.90 5.86
CA LYS A 214 6.40 -12.20 5.62
C LYS A 214 4.99 -12.02 5.07
N ASN A 215 4.26 -11.00 5.53
CA ASN A 215 2.88 -10.76 5.11
C ASN A 215 2.78 -10.36 3.63
N PHE A 216 3.58 -9.40 3.18
CA PHE A 216 3.66 -9.07 1.76
C PHE A 216 4.16 -10.25 0.93
N PHE A 217 5.17 -10.98 1.42
CA PHE A 217 5.72 -12.13 0.72
C PHE A 217 4.71 -13.27 0.60
N ARG A 218 3.83 -13.47 1.59
CA ARG A 218 2.70 -14.41 1.52
C ARG A 218 1.77 -14.04 0.36
N VAL A 219 1.32 -12.79 0.30
CA VAL A 219 0.43 -12.30 -0.76
C VAL A 219 1.10 -12.40 -2.14
N PHE A 220 2.36 -12.01 -2.24
CA PHE A 220 3.10 -12.09 -3.51
C PHE A 220 3.24 -13.53 -4.01
N LYS A 221 3.52 -14.49 -3.12
CA LYS A 221 3.59 -15.91 -3.49
C LYS A 221 2.26 -16.48 -3.97
N GLU A 222 1.15 -15.98 -3.45
CA GLU A 222 -0.19 -16.42 -3.84
C GLU A 222 -0.56 -15.89 -5.23
N ILE A 223 -0.16 -14.67 -5.57
CA ILE A 223 -0.55 -13.98 -6.81
C ILE A 223 0.44 -14.25 -7.95
N LEU A 224 1.76 -14.10 -7.69
CA LEU A 224 2.80 -14.19 -8.72
C LEU A 224 2.98 -15.64 -9.18
N LYS A 225 2.77 -15.85 -10.46
CA LYS A 225 2.92 -17.16 -11.12
C LYS A 225 4.27 -17.29 -11.78
#